data_079e054138d7568716d282659e3ce69f
#
_entry.id   079e054138d7568716d282659e3ce69f
#
_cell.length_a   1.000
_cell.length_b   1.000
_cell.length_c   1.000
_cell.angle_alpha   90.00
_cell.angle_beta   90.00
_cell.angle_gamma   90.00
#
_symmetry.space_group_name_H-M   'P 1'
#
loop_
_entity.id
_entity.type
_entity.pdbx_description
1 polymer ?
#
loop_
_entity_poly.entity_id
_entity_poly.type
_entity_poly.pdbx_seq_one_letter_code
_entity_poly.pdbx_strand_id
1 'polypeptide(L)'
;ATWNIERLRHKKFLEQILFACEQTQADILVLTETDHRVRLDYPYSFHTPPLTDLQPVFYNPTENRVSIYTNYPCVRQHKTCDGCTALCVELETEKGRLLVYGTIIGIYGNRHPSFQQSLVQQLNDIKQLSDSGIPLCICGDFNCSFSDGYYFTKQGRETLLRTFSDYDIELLTKNEAKCIDHIAVSKRFISNSGIQITEWNQDKLLSDHKGVAVCFS
;
A
#
# COMPACT_ATOMS: atom_id res chain seq x y z
N ALA A 1 8.21 1.00 1.81
CA ALA A 1 7.43 1.32 3.02
C ALA A 1 5.97 1.58 2.67
N THR A 2 5.06 1.39 3.63
CA THR A 2 3.64 1.75 3.47
C THR A 2 3.00 2.21 4.78
N TRP A 3 2.03 3.11 4.68
CA TRP A 3 1.28 3.64 5.82
C TRP A 3 -0.04 4.28 5.39
N ASN A 4 -1.13 3.99 6.10
CA ASN A 4 -2.39 4.72 6.02
C ASN A 4 -2.32 5.94 6.96
N ILE A 5 -2.48 7.16 6.42
CA ILE A 5 -2.36 8.42 7.17
C ILE A 5 -3.71 9.11 7.44
N GLU A 6 -4.82 8.37 7.33
CA GLU A 6 -6.19 8.83 7.65
C GLU A 6 -6.56 10.18 7.04
N ARG A 7 -6.12 10.49 5.81
CA ARG A 7 -6.39 11.76 5.12
C ARG A 7 -6.00 12.99 5.95
N LEU A 8 -4.92 12.86 6.73
CA LEU A 8 -4.46 13.90 7.66
C LEU A 8 -5.55 14.36 8.66
N ARG A 9 -6.40 13.46 9.16
CA ARG A 9 -7.32 13.79 10.26
C ARG A 9 -6.58 14.37 11.46
N HIS A 10 -5.37 13.90 11.71
CA HIS A 10 -4.43 14.42 12.69
C HIS A 10 -3.54 15.53 12.12
N LYS A 11 -4.09 16.43 11.28
CA LYS A 11 -3.36 17.50 10.56
C LYS A 11 -2.50 18.42 11.46
N LYS A 12 -2.82 18.51 12.74
CA LYS A 12 -1.98 19.22 13.73
C LYS A 12 -0.60 18.57 13.90
N PHE A 13 -0.44 17.33 13.48
CA PHE A 13 0.79 16.58 13.51
C PHE A 13 1.41 16.40 12.11
N LEU A 14 1.05 17.25 11.13
CA LEU A 14 1.55 17.12 9.75
C LEU A 14 3.08 17.04 9.70
N GLU A 15 3.78 17.90 10.44
CA GLU A 15 5.26 17.90 10.48
C GLU A 15 5.80 16.57 11.03
N GLN A 16 5.17 16.01 12.07
CA GLN A 16 5.57 14.71 12.62
C GLN A 16 5.24 13.56 11.65
N ILE A 17 4.14 13.64 10.90
CA ILE A 17 3.80 12.66 9.87
C ILE A 17 4.83 12.70 8.74
N LEU A 18 5.18 13.91 8.24
CA LEU A 18 6.22 14.09 7.23
C LEU A 18 7.56 13.55 7.73
N PHE A 19 7.98 13.94 8.92
CA PHE A 19 9.21 13.45 9.55
C PHE A 19 9.23 11.92 9.67
N ALA A 20 8.12 11.31 10.12
CA ALA A 20 8.02 9.84 10.21
C ALA A 20 8.17 9.16 8.84
N CYS A 21 7.61 9.74 7.77
CA CYS A 21 7.79 9.24 6.42
C CYS A 21 9.25 9.35 5.95
N GLU A 22 9.90 10.49 6.19
CA GLU A 22 11.30 10.75 5.80
C GLU A 22 12.27 9.83 6.56
N GLN A 23 12.02 9.56 7.85
CA GLN A 23 12.85 8.66 8.65
C GLN A 23 12.86 7.22 8.15
N THR A 24 11.89 6.82 7.33
CA THR A 24 11.93 5.48 6.70
C THR A 24 13.07 5.34 5.71
N GLN A 25 13.55 6.44 5.11
CA GLN A 25 14.52 6.46 4.01
C GLN A 25 14.19 5.45 2.91
N ALA A 26 12.91 5.20 2.70
CA ALA A 26 12.46 4.18 1.77
C ALA A 26 12.63 4.65 0.33
N ASP A 27 13.16 3.80 -0.57
CA ASP A 27 13.23 4.09 -2.00
C ASP A 27 11.85 4.12 -2.66
N ILE A 28 10.88 3.42 -2.06
CA ILE A 28 9.49 3.38 -2.47
C ILE A 28 8.62 3.51 -1.21
N LEU A 29 7.81 4.56 -1.15
CA LEU A 29 6.84 4.80 -0.09
C LEU A 29 5.43 4.86 -0.66
N VAL A 30 4.56 3.98 -0.18
CA VAL A 30 3.14 3.97 -0.54
C VAL A 30 2.34 4.50 0.64
N LEU A 31 1.67 5.63 0.44
CA LEU A 31 0.74 6.19 1.41
C LEU A 31 -0.69 5.93 0.97
N THR A 32 -1.52 5.52 1.92
CA THR A 32 -2.95 5.34 1.69
C THR A 32 -3.77 6.30 2.55
N GLU A 33 -5.00 6.57 2.14
CA GLU A 33 -5.82 7.68 2.67
C GLU A 33 -5.00 8.96 2.82
N THR A 34 -4.48 9.43 1.72
CA THR A 34 -3.48 10.51 1.68
C THR A 34 -4.08 11.86 1.30
N ASP A 35 -3.23 12.87 1.23
CA ASP A 35 -3.59 14.25 0.93
C ASP A 35 -2.42 14.90 0.17
N HIS A 36 -2.68 15.67 -0.88
CA HIS A 36 -1.67 16.38 -1.67
C HIS A 36 -0.85 17.41 -0.89
N ARG A 37 -1.22 17.72 0.35
CA ARG A 37 -0.41 18.51 1.28
C ARG A 37 0.79 17.74 1.83
N VAL A 38 0.77 16.41 1.75
CA VAL A 38 1.94 15.57 2.02
C VAL A 38 2.90 15.75 0.87
N ARG A 39 3.94 16.54 1.11
CA ARG A 39 5.02 16.80 0.14
C ARG A 39 6.30 16.24 0.71
N LEU A 40 6.80 15.19 0.09
CA LEU A 40 8.04 14.50 0.46
C LEU A 40 9.07 14.73 -0.64
N ASP A 41 10.33 14.76 -0.25
CA ASP A 41 11.45 14.98 -1.18
C ASP A 41 11.80 13.68 -1.94
N TYR A 42 10.93 13.33 -2.91
CA TYR A 42 11.15 12.25 -3.84
C TYR A 42 11.17 12.77 -5.28
N PRO A 43 12.04 12.25 -6.14
CA PRO A 43 12.10 12.65 -7.56
C PRO A 43 10.80 12.38 -8.32
N TYR A 44 10.06 11.35 -7.92
CA TYR A 44 8.83 10.94 -8.59
C TYR A 44 7.71 10.68 -7.58
N SER A 45 6.50 11.13 -7.93
CA SER A 45 5.28 10.85 -7.17
C SER A 45 4.09 10.62 -8.11
N PHE A 46 3.23 9.69 -7.71
CA PHE A 46 2.03 9.29 -8.46
C PHE A 46 0.85 9.25 -7.48
N HIS A 47 -0.32 9.65 -7.95
CA HIS A 47 -1.50 9.81 -7.09
C HIS A 47 -2.74 9.30 -7.80
N THR A 48 -3.65 8.69 -7.04
CA THR A 48 -5.03 8.48 -7.51
C THR A 48 -5.75 9.82 -7.64
N PRO A 49 -6.84 9.91 -8.42
CA PRO A 49 -7.64 11.13 -8.55
C PRO A 49 -8.11 11.69 -7.21
N PRO A 50 -8.36 13.01 -7.12
CA PRO A 50 -8.95 13.63 -5.94
C PRO A 50 -10.29 12.99 -5.58
N LEU A 51 -10.56 12.84 -4.28
CA LEU A 51 -11.79 12.22 -3.80
C LEU A 51 -13.04 13.07 -4.05
N THR A 52 -12.88 14.37 -4.25
CA THR A 52 -13.96 15.27 -4.64
C THR A 52 -14.62 14.90 -5.96
N ASP A 53 -13.90 14.20 -6.84
CA ASP A 53 -14.44 13.70 -8.10
C ASP A 53 -15.49 12.59 -7.88
N LEU A 54 -15.42 11.92 -6.71
CA LEU A 54 -16.38 10.88 -6.32
C LEU A 54 -17.54 11.46 -5.51
N GLN A 55 -17.26 12.26 -4.48
CA GLN A 55 -18.24 12.83 -3.55
C GLN A 55 -17.76 14.19 -3.02
N PRO A 56 -18.01 15.30 -3.74
CA PRO A 56 -17.44 16.61 -3.41
C PRO A 56 -17.88 17.18 -2.05
N VAL A 57 -18.98 16.68 -1.48
CA VAL A 57 -19.51 17.17 -0.17
C VAL A 57 -18.76 16.57 1.03
N PHE A 58 -18.13 15.40 0.88
CA PHE A 58 -17.55 14.65 2.00
C PHE A 58 -16.03 14.71 2.08
N TYR A 59 -15.36 15.16 1.02
CA TYR A 59 -13.90 15.15 0.92
C TYR A 59 -13.35 16.55 0.64
N ASN A 60 -12.14 16.80 1.15
CA ASN A 60 -11.41 18.00 0.79
C ASN A 60 -10.80 17.84 -0.62
N PRO A 61 -10.64 18.93 -1.38
CA PRO A 61 -10.08 18.87 -2.74
C PRO A 61 -8.66 18.30 -2.83
N THR A 62 -7.96 18.24 -1.70
CA THR A 62 -6.58 17.73 -1.62
C THR A 62 -6.50 16.24 -1.26
N GLU A 63 -7.61 15.62 -0.85
CA GLU A 63 -7.62 14.22 -0.42
C GLU A 63 -7.65 13.26 -1.60
N ASN A 64 -6.84 12.21 -1.54
CA ASN A 64 -6.83 11.09 -2.48
C ASN A 64 -6.59 9.77 -1.73
N ARG A 65 -6.77 8.62 -2.40
CA ARG A 65 -6.70 7.33 -1.73
C ARG A 65 -5.31 6.75 -1.65
N VAL A 66 -4.55 6.83 -2.72
CA VAL A 66 -3.22 6.20 -2.80
C VAL A 66 -2.24 7.18 -3.42
N SER A 67 -1.07 7.29 -2.82
CA SER A 67 0.09 7.99 -3.37
C SER A 67 1.31 7.07 -3.31
N ILE A 68 2.09 7.06 -4.39
CA ILE A 68 3.37 6.34 -4.48
C ILE A 68 4.45 7.39 -4.68
N TYR A 69 5.42 7.43 -3.78
CA TYR A 69 6.62 8.24 -3.85
C TYR A 69 7.81 7.31 -4.09
N THR A 70 8.73 7.69 -4.98
CA THR A 70 9.84 6.80 -5.31
C THR A 70 11.07 7.54 -5.83
N ASN A 71 12.26 6.97 -5.54
CA ASN A 71 13.54 7.41 -6.09
C ASN A 71 13.78 6.86 -7.51
N TYR A 72 13.00 5.86 -7.93
CA TYR A 72 13.19 5.18 -9.20
C TYR A 72 12.38 5.81 -10.33
N PRO A 73 12.94 5.90 -11.56
CA PRO A 73 12.19 6.39 -12.71
C PRO A 73 11.03 5.47 -13.08
N CYS A 74 9.91 6.08 -13.45
CA CYS A 74 8.73 5.38 -13.91
C CYS A 74 8.85 5.06 -15.40
N VAL A 75 8.64 3.79 -15.75
CA VAL A 75 8.54 3.34 -17.14
C VAL A 75 7.15 3.64 -17.70
N ARG A 76 6.11 3.28 -16.92
CA ARG A 76 4.71 3.60 -17.22
C ARG A 76 3.81 3.39 -16.02
N GLN A 77 2.63 3.98 -16.07
CA GLN A 77 1.53 3.68 -15.15
C GLN A 77 0.58 2.67 -15.80
N HIS A 78 0.23 1.62 -15.06
CA HIS A 78 -0.72 0.60 -15.49
C HIS A 78 -2.14 0.95 -15.05
N LYS A 79 -3.11 0.59 -15.88
CA LYS A 79 -4.52 0.72 -15.52
C LYS A 79 -4.87 -0.34 -14.47
N THR A 80 -5.63 0.05 -13.45
CA THR A 80 -6.20 -0.82 -12.43
C THR A 80 -7.72 -0.91 -12.61
N CYS A 81 -8.37 -1.90 -12.01
CA CYS A 81 -9.82 -2.09 -12.09
C CYS A 81 -10.57 -0.92 -11.45
N ASP A 82 -10.02 -0.37 -10.39
CA ASP A 82 -10.53 0.82 -9.70
C ASP A 82 -9.39 1.81 -9.50
N GLY A 83 -9.27 2.77 -10.41
CA GLY A 83 -8.24 3.81 -10.35
C GLY A 83 -8.36 4.76 -9.16
N CYS A 84 -9.38 4.62 -8.31
CA CYS A 84 -9.54 5.44 -7.11
C CYS A 84 -8.94 4.79 -5.87
N THR A 85 -8.98 3.46 -5.75
CA THR A 85 -8.48 2.72 -4.57
C THR A 85 -7.21 1.94 -4.82
N ALA A 86 -6.77 1.88 -6.09
CA ALA A 86 -5.54 1.22 -6.49
C ALA A 86 -4.77 2.03 -7.54
N LEU A 87 -3.45 2.02 -7.42
CA LEU A 87 -2.51 2.69 -8.31
C LEU A 87 -1.36 1.74 -8.62
N CYS A 88 -1.03 1.55 -9.90
CA CYS A 88 0.07 0.69 -10.30
C CYS A 88 1.06 1.43 -11.19
N VAL A 89 2.33 1.44 -10.79
CA VAL A 89 3.44 2.00 -11.56
C VAL A 89 4.51 0.95 -11.82
N GLU A 90 5.08 0.96 -13.01
CA GLU A 90 6.25 0.16 -13.39
C GLU A 90 7.50 1.01 -13.24
N LEU A 91 8.40 0.59 -12.37
CA LEU A 91 9.62 1.28 -12.03
C LEU A 91 10.84 0.55 -12.60
N GLU A 92 11.87 1.32 -12.97
CA GLU A 92 13.19 0.78 -13.27
C GLU A 92 14.05 0.88 -12.02
N THR A 93 14.29 -0.24 -11.35
CA THR A 93 15.11 -0.32 -10.13
C THR A 93 16.49 -0.87 -10.42
N GLU A 94 17.39 -0.81 -9.45
CA GLU A 94 18.73 -1.41 -9.56
C GLU A 94 18.69 -2.94 -9.77
N LYS A 95 17.60 -3.60 -9.31
CA LYS A 95 17.36 -5.03 -9.52
C LYS A 95 16.54 -5.34 -10.78
N GLY A 96 16.32 -4.32 -11.65
CA GLY A 96 15.48 -4.39 -12.84
C GLY A 96 14.07 -3.88 -12.61
N ARG A 97 13.17 -4.22 -13.52
CA ARG A 97 11.79 -3.72 -13.48
C ARG A 97 10.99 -4.28 -12.31
N LEU A 98 10.19 -3.42 -11.70
CA LEU A 98 9.29 -3.75 -10.60
C LEU A 98 7.94 -3.05 -10.81
N LEU A 99 6.85 -3.80 -10.75
CA LEU A 99 5.52 -3.25 -10.62
C LEU A 99 5.25 -2.93 -9.15
N VAL A 100 4.87 -1.69 -8.85
CA VAL A 100 4.43 -1.28 -7.51
C VAL A 100 2.94 -1.02 -7.56
N TYR A 101 2.17 -1.84 -6.86
CA TYR A 101 0.72 -1.77 -6.75
C TYR A 101 0.36 -1.26 -5.35
N GLY A 102 0.05 0.03 -5.26
CA GLY A 102 -0.44 0.67 -4.04
C GLY A 102 -1.96 0.52 -3.94
N THR A 103 -2.49 0.13 -2.78
CA THR A 103 -3.92 -0.18 -2.66
C THR A 103 -4.53 0.05 -1.29
N ILE A 104 -5.86 0.30 -1.28
CA ILE A 104 -6.74 0.11 -0.12
C ILE A 104 -7.78 -0.93 -0.50
N ILE A 105 -7.83 -2.05 0.22
CA ILE A 105 -8.86 -3.07 0.02
C ILE A 105 -10.03 -2.78 0.95
N GLY A 106 -11.19 -2.37 0.39
CA GLY A 106 -12.40 -2.13 1.17
C GLY A 106 -12.36 -0.86 2.02
N ILE A 107 -12.55 0.30 1.38
CA ILE A 107 -12.51 1.65 2.00
C ILE A 107 -13.48 1.87 3.19
N TYR A 108 -14.47 1.01 3.36
CA TYR A 108 -15.39 1.02 4.49
C TYR A 108 -15.08 -0.09 5.51
N GLY A 109 -13.89 -0.70 5.39
CA GLY A 109 -13.44 -1.78 6.24
C GLY A 109 -13.92 -3.17 5.80
N ASN A 110 -13.30 -4.20 6.40
CA ASN A 110 -13.46 -5.58 5.96
C ASN A 110 -14.81 -6.24 6.32
N ARG A 111 -15.62 -5.61 7.18
CA ARG A 111 -16.97 -6.08 7.54
C ARG A 111 -18.07 -5.46 6.68
N HIS A 112 -17.73 -4.44 5.88
CA HIS A 112 -18.69 -3.83 4.98
C HIS A 112 -18.98 -4.76 3.79
N PRO A 113 -20.24 -4.85 3.29
CA PRO A 113 -20.60 -5.74 2.17
C PRO A 113 -19.78 -5.53 0.91
N SER A 114 -19.32 -4.30 0.62
CA SER A 114 -18.49 -4.00 -0.55
C SER A 114 -17.07 -4.53 -0.46
N PHE A 115 -16.59 -4.98 0.72
CA PHE A 115 -15.23 -5.49 0.88
C PHE A 115 -14.92 -6.66 -0.07
N GLN A 116 -15.83 -7.62 -0.18
CA GLN A 116 -15.63 -8.79 -1.04
C GLN A 116 -15.54 -8.39 -2.53
N GLN A 117 -16.35 -7.44 -2.95
CA GLN A 117 -16.29 -6.93 -4.33
C GLN A 117 -14.96 -6.24 -4.60
N SER A 118 -14.54 -5.34 -3.72
CA SER A 118 -13.25 -4.65 -3.79
C SER A 118 -12.10 -5.65 -3.82
N LEU A 119 -12.11 -6.64 -2.93
CA LEU A 119 -11.10 -7.71 -2.88
C LEU A 119 -11.02 -8.46 -4.22
N VAL A 120 -12.14 -8.94 -4.76
CA VAL A 120 -12.16 -9.70 -6.02
C VAL A 120 -11.61 -8.86 -7.18
N GLN A 121 -12.00 -7.58 -7.28
CA GLN A 121 -11.51 -6.68 -8.32
C GLN A 121 -10.00 -6.51 -8.25
N GLN A 122 -9.45 -6.24 -7.08
CA GLN A 122 -8.02 -6.02 -6.90
C GLN A 122 -7.20 -7.32 -7.05
N LEU A 123 -7.76 -8.46 -6.67
CA LEU A 123 -7.12 -9.76 -6.94
C LEU A 123 -7.07 -10.08 -8.44
N ASN A 124 -8.04 -9.63 -9.23
CA ASN A 124 -7.97 -9.73 -10.69
C ASN A 124 -6.85 -8.85 -11.28
N ASP A 125 -6.64 -7.63 -10.74
CA ASP A 125 -5.48 -6.80 -11.12
C ASP A 125 -4.15 -7.52 -10.79
N ILE A 126 -4.01 -8.04 -9.57
CA ILE A 126 -2.81 -8.76 -9.13
C ILE A 126 -2.52 -9.95 -10.05
N LYS A 127 -3.55 -10.71 -10.44
CA LYS A 127 -3.43 -11.79 -11.40
C LYS A 127 -2.89 -11.31 -12.74
N GLN A 128 -3.55 -10.31 -13.35
CA GLN A 128 -3.15 -9.78 -14.66
C GLN A 128 -1.74 -9.18 -14.65
N LEU A 129 -1.38 -8.49 -13.57
CA LEU A 129 -0.04 -7.92 -13.39
C LEU A 129 1.02 -9.01 -13.21
N SER A 130 0.71 -10.07 -12.47
CA SER A 130 1.62 -11.22 -12.28
C SER A 130 1.88 -11.98 -13.58
N ASP A 131 0.86 -12.09 -14.46
CA ASP A 131 0.97 -12.74 -15.76
C ASP A 131 1.90 -11.96 -16.73
N SER A 132 2.20 -10.68 -16.44
CA SER A 132 3.13 -9.86 -17.26
C SER A 132 4.58 -10.35 -17.21
N GLY A 133 4.91 -11.18 -16.24
CA GLY A 133 6.28 -11.63 -16.03
C GLY A 133 7.20 -10.60 -15.38
N ILE A 134 6.72 -9.42 -14.98
CA ILE A 134 7.48 -8.42 -14.19
C ILE A 134 7.22 -8.69 -12.69
N PRO A 135 8.26 -8.66 -11.82
CA PRO A 135 8.04 -8.78 -10.39
C PRO A 135 7.05 -7.73 -9.86
N LEU A 136 6.23 -8.12 -8.89
CA LEU A 136 5.17 -7.28 -8.33
C LEU A 136 5.43 -7.04 -6.83
N CYS A 137 5.33 -5.78 -6.41
CA CYS A 137 5.29 -5.35 -5.02
C CYS A 137 3.89 -4.76 -4.74
N ILE A 138 3.17 -5.33 -3.80
CA ILE A 138 1.83 -4.91 -3.39
C ILE A 138 1.96 -4.28 -2.01
N CYS A 139 1.57 -3.03 -1.88
CA CYS A 139 1.68 -2.29 -0.62
C CYS A 139 0.38 -1.53 -0.33
N GLY A 140 0.04 -1.39 0.95
CA GLY A 140 -1.07 -0.55 1.36
C GLY A 140 -1.91 -1.15 2.46
N ASP A 141 -3.10 -0.59 2.63
CA ASP A 141 -4.09 -1.03 3.61
C ASP A 141 -4.90 -2.21 3.05
N PHE A 142 -4.58 -3.41 3.53
CA PHE A 142 -5.32 -4.63 3.17
C PHE A 142 -6.58 -4.83 4.00
N ASN A 143 -6.81 -4.00 5.02
CA ASN A 143 -7.91 -4.16 5.98
C ASN A 143 -7.98 -5.59 6.54
N CYS A 144 -6.83 -6.23 6.73
CA CYS A 144 -6.70 -7.61 7.16
C CYS A 144 -5.41 -7.82 7.94
N SER A 145 -5.48 -8.18 9.22
CA SER A 145 -4.32 -8.69 9.97
C SER A 145 -4.10 -10.17 9.69
N PHE A 146 -2.84 -10.62 9.70
CA PHE A 146 -2.47 -12.01 9.37
C PHE A 146 -1.90 -12.79 10.56
N SER A 147 -1.22 -12.12 11.49
CA SER A 147 -0.57 -12.74 12.65
C SER A 147 -1.52 -13.04 13.81
N ASP A 148 -2.62 -12.30 13.91
CA ASP A 148 -3.49 -12.29 15.09
C ASP A 148 -4.99 -12.16 14.75
N GLY A 149 -5.82 -12.02 15.78
CA GLY A 149 -7.27 -11.80 15.67
C GLY A 149 -7.69 -10.33 15.64
N TYR A 150 -6.77 -9.40 15.41
CA TYR A 150 -7.01 -7.97 15.55
C TYR A 150 -8.11 -7.45 14.62
N TYR A 151 -7.91 -7.58 13.30
CA TYR A 151 -8.84 -7.04 12.31
C TYR A 151 -8.81 -7.85 11.02
N PHE A 152 -9.77 -8.74 10.81
CA PHE A 152 -9.85 -9.58 9.62
C PHE A 152 -11.24 -10.19 9.45
N THR A 153 -11.49 -10.67 8.23
CA THR A 153 -12.50 -11.71 7.95
C THR A 153 -11.78 -12.99 7.55
N LYS A 154 -12.28 -14.15 7.99
CA LYS A 154 -11.67 -15.43 7.65
C LYS A 154 -11.55 -15.61 6.13
N GLN A 155 -12.64 -15.34 5.41
CA GLN A 155 -12.68 -15.43 3.95
C GLN A 155 -11.66 -14.49 3.28
N GLY A 156 -11.58 -13.22 3.70
CA GLY A 156 -10.65 -12.25 3.13
C GLY A 156 -9.20 -12.68 3.32
N ARG A 157 -8.83 -13.09 4.56
CA ARG A 157 -7.48 -13.57 4.87
C ARG A 157 -7.09 -14.79 4.04
N GLU A 158 -7.95 -15.81 4.00
CA GLU A 158 -7.69 -17.04 3.25
C GLU A 158 -7.58 -16.79 1.74
N THR A 159 -8.41 -15.88 1.21
CA THR A 159 -8.39 -15.53 -0.21
C THR A 159 -7.10 -14.80 -0.59
N LEU A 160 -6.66 -13.81 0.22
CA LEU A 160 -5.39 -13.12 0.02
C LEU A 160 -4.20 -14.08 0.07
N LEU A 161 -4.11 -14.90 1.13
CA LEU A 161 -3.00 -15.84 1.28
C LEU A 161 -2.93 -16.86 0.15
N ARG A 162 -4.08 -17.39 -0.30
CA ARG A 162 -4.15 -18.30 -1.43
C ARG A 162 -3.68 -17.62 -2.72
N THR A 163 -4.18 -16.41 -3.02
CA THR A 163 -3.76 -15.68 -4.22
C THR A 163 -2.27 -15.40 -4.21
N PHE A 164 -1.71 -14.96 -3.09
CA PHE A 164 -0.27 -14.72 -2.99
C PHE A 164 0.54 -16.01 -3.21
N SER A 165 0.05 -17.12 -2.67
CA SER A 165 0.68 -18.43 -2.91
C SER A 165 0.61 -18.86 -4.38
N ASP A 166 -0.53 -18.66 -5.04
CA ASP A 166 -0.76 -19.07 -6.43
C ASP A 166 0.13 -18.28 -7.42
N TYR A 167 0.57 -17.06 -7.06
CA TYR A 167 1.39 -16.18 -7.89
C TYR A 167 2.83 -16.00 -7.39
N ASP A 168 3.32 -16.89 -6.51
CA ASP A 168 4.66 -16.81 -5.94
C ASP A 168 5.00 -15.45 -5.31
N ILE A 169 4.01 -14.85 -4.63
CA ILE A 169 4.14 -13.61 -3.87
C ILE A 169 4.32 -13.98 -2.39
N GLU A 170 5.27 -13.36 -1.74
CA GLU A 170 5.50 -13.50 -0.30
C GLU A 170 4.95 -12.29 0.45
N LEU A 171 4.06 -12.52 1.42
CA LEU A 171 3.57 -11.50 2.33
C LEU A 171 4.61 -11.33 3.45
N LEU A 172 5.47 -10.32 3.30
CA LEU A 172 6.62 -10.13 4.16
C LEU A 172 6.24 -9.71 5.57
N THR A 173 5.23 -8.87 5.69
CA THR A 173 4.76 -8.30 6.97
C THR A 173 3.66 -9.13 7.64
N LYS A 174 3.49 -10.41 7.26
CA LYS A 174 2.43 -11.29 7.78
C LYS A 174 2.49 -11.54 9.29
N ASN A 175 3.68 -11.41 9.88
CA ASN A 175 3.90 -11.68 11.31
C ASN A 175 3.75 -10.45 12.20
N GLU A 176 3.56 -9.27 11.60
CA GLU A 176 3.44 -8.02 12.35
C GLU A 176 2.09 -7.95 13.07
N ALA A 177 2.15 -7.84 14.41
CA ALA A 177 0.95 -7.85 15.24
C ALA A 177 0.17 -6.54 15.12
N LYS A 178 -1.17 -6.61 15.16
CA LYS A 178 -2.08 -5.46 15.06
C LYS A 178 -1.78 -4.56 13.86
N CYS A 179 -1.37 -5.19 12.75
CA CYS A 179 -1.04 -4.53 11.50
C CYS A 179 -2.07 -4.91 10.43
N ILE A 180 -2.51 -3.94 9.65
CA ILE A 180 -3.40 -4.12 8.50
C ILE A 180 -2.88 -3.43 7.24
N ASP A 181 -1.80 -2.66 7.38
CA ASP A 181 -0.97 -2.15 6.30
C ASP A 181 0.14 -3.17 6.01
N HIS A 182 0.24 -3.64 4.77
CA HIS A 182 1.11 -4.75 4.45
C HIS A 182 1.95 -4.52 3.20
N ILE A 183 3.04 -5.30 3.12
CA ILE A 183 3.94 -5.38 1.97
C ILE A 183 4.07 -6.85 1.56
N ALA A 184 3.70 -7.13 0.31
CA ALA A 184 3.84 -8.44 -0.33
C ALA A 184 4.62 -8.28 -1.62
N VAL A 185 5.59 -9.18 -1.88
CA VAL A 185 6.53 -9.05 -3.00
C VAL A 185 6.72 -10.39 -3.71
N SER A 186 6.82 -10.37 -5.05
CA SER A 186 7.17 -11.55 -5.84
C SER A 186 8.47 -12.17 -5.32
N LYS A 187 8.47 -13.47 -4.98
CA LYS A 187 9.63 -14.17 -4.39
C LYS A 187 10.90 -14.04 -5.21
N ARG A 188 10.77 -14.05 -6.54
CA ARG A 188 11.93 -13.88 -7.45
C ARG A 188 12.64 -12.54 -7.30
N PHE A 189 11.94 -11.47 -6.86
CA PHE A 189 12.55 -10.15 -6.65
C PHE A 189 13.39 -10.09 -5.38
N ILE A 190 13.00 -10.86 -4.38
CA ILE A 190 13.64 -10.91 -3.05
C ILE A 190 14.56 -12.12 -2.85
N SER A 191 14.75 -12.94 -3.91
CA SER A 191 15.61 -14.11 -3.84
C SER A 191 17.04 -13.72 -3.42
N ASN A 192 17.56 -14.40 -2.40
CA ASN A 192 18.90 -14.19 -1.82
C ASN A 192 19.08 -12.85 -1.07
N SER A 193 18.00 -12.16 -0.72
CA SER A 193 18.08 -10.93 0.10
C SER A 193 17.83 -11.24 1.57
N GLY A 194 18.61 -10.64 2.45
CA GLY A 194 18.23 -10.51 3.86
C GLY A 194 17.00 -9.58 3.96
N ILE A 195 16.07 -9.90 4.84
CA ILE A 195 14.84 -9.11 5.02
C ILE A 195 14.83 -8.55 6.43
N GLN A 196 14.75 -7.23 6.53
CA GLN A 196 14.55 -6.53 7.78
C GLN A 196 13.23 -5.76 7.73
N ILE A 197 12.40 -5.91 8.78
CA ILE A 197 11.12 -5.22 8.90
C ILE A 197 11.22 -4.21 10.05
N THR A 198 10.68 -3.02 9.81
CA THR A 198 10.56 -1.98 10.81
C THR A 198 9.13 -1.45 10.87
N GLU A 199 8.66 -1.09 12.05
CA GLU A 199 7.35 -0.49 12.29
C GLU A 199 7.50 0.87 12.95
N TRP A 200 6.57 1.78 12.66
CA TRP A 200 6.46 3.06 13.36
C TRP A 200 5.01 3.40 13.68
N ASN A 201 4.79 4.49 14.42
CA ASN A 201 3.48 4.91 14.90
C ASN A 201 2.75 3.78 15.67
N GLN A 202 3.49 3.03 16.50
CA GLN A 202 2.93 1.90 17.26
C GLN A 202 1.92 2.35 18.32
N ASP A 203 2.07 3.56 18.83
CA ASP A 203 1.16 4.23 19.77
C ASP A 203 -0.09 4.81 19.10
N LYS A 204 -0.11 4.83 17.77
CA LYS A 204 -1.22 5.34 16.94
C LYS A 204 -1.61 6.80 17.19
N LEU A 205 -0.63 7.64 17.53
CA LEU A 205 -0.86 9.06 17.77
C LEU A 205 -0.98 9.89 16.48
N LEU A 206 -0.29 9.47 15.42
CA LEU A 206 -0.24 10.20 14.14
C LEU A 206 -1.27 9.70 13.13
N SER A 207 -1.70 8.47 13.26
CA SER A 207 -2.74 7.78 12.51
C SER A 207 -3.22 6.59 13.34
N ASP A 208 -4.43 6.11 13.16
CA ASP A 208 -4.92 4.87 13.77
C ASP A 208 -4.30 3.60 13.18
N HIS A 209 -3.43 3.75 12.17
CA HIS A 209 -2.63 2.69 11.57
C HIS A 209 -1.17 2.76 11.99
N LYS A 210 -0.51 1.60 12.06
CA LYS A 210 0.94 1.50 12.11
C LYS A 210 1.51 1.57 10.69
N GLY A 211 2.64 2.24 10.52
CA GLY A 211 3.42 2.15 9.30
C GLY A 211 4.40 0.97 9.35
N VAL A 212 4.71 0.39 8.20
CA VAL A 212 5.66 -0.72 8.05
C VAL A 212 6.61 -0.48 6.88
N ALA A 213 7.87 -0.83 7.10
CA ALA A 213 8.88 -0.81 6.05
C ALA A 213 9.60 -2.16 5.97
N VAL A 214 10.04 -2.50 4.77
CA VAL A 214 10.87 -3.68 4.49
C VAL A 214 12.12 -3.23 3.77
N CYS A 215 13.28 -3.58 4.31
CA CYS A 215 14.58 -3.38 3.70
C CYS A 215 15.11 -4.71 3.18
N PHE A 216 15.66 -4.68 1.97
CA PHE A 216 16.34 -5.81 1.31
C PHE A 216 17.84 -5.55 1.27
N SER A 217 18.63 -6.45 1.84
CA SER A 217 20.10 -6.39 1.82
C SER A 217 20.71 -7.47 0.93
#